data_6a7a45975d114260752e4bbc4533366d
#
_entry.id   6a7a45975d114260752e4bbc4533366d
#
_cell.length_a   1.000
_cell.length_b   1.000
_cell.length_c   1.000
_cell.angle_alpha   90.00
_cell.angle_beta   90.00
_cell.angle_gamma   90.00
#
_symmetry.space_group_name_H-M   'P 1'
#
loop_
_entity.id
_entity.type
_entity.pdbx_description
1 polymer ?
#
loop_
_entity_poly.entity_id
_entity_poly.type
_entity_poly.pdbx_seq_one_letter_code
_entity_poly.pdbx_strand_id
1 'polypeptide(L)'
;MRHILKGVAVFLCAVASFSASAQRYQGGIVDKTVAVVGNEMIMISDIESEVQMMLYNYGQQSDRKARCEILENMMASKLFLMQARVDSLVLNDEMVEAELSNRIDMLKSNLGSEEAVEEELGKPIYRLRQEWRQDIEDQTLTQQMQQEIAGKIPALTPYDVQKYVDSTDPEDLPMVPVKYQLSQICIYPDREAANLAVKERLLAIRERIINGEKFSTLARIYSQDPGSARKGGELGMASKSIFWPVFSDAAMALKPGIVSQIVETPDGFHIIEVLEKKGDMFNARHILLKPEYTAEDRTKAFTTLDSLKTELNNEAVTFELAARFYSEDPATRTNGGQMADPNTGSSYFEIDQLKPQDYAAIRDLKEGEISDPVESLDNEGRDGNTVYKIIKVDKILPAHPATFSHDYSLLLSNAQQELQQKAINDFIDSKIKSTYIVIDPMFEDCVFEREGWYEKFRR
;
A
#
# COMPACT_ATOMS: atom_id res chain seq x y z
N MET A 1 -14.33 -10.05 21.20
CA MET A 1 -15.57 -9.24 21.19
C MET A 1 -15.47 -7.89 21.92
N ARG A 2 -14.63 -7.74 22.96
CA ARG A 2 -14.56 -6.49 23.76
C ARG A 2 -13.68 -5.37 23.14
N HIS A 3 -12.79 -5.70 22.21
CA HIS A 3 -11.86 -4.72 21.59
C HIS A 3 -12.35 -4.14 20.26
N ILE A 4 -13.28 -4.81 19.58
CA ILE A 4 -13.89 -4.32 18.33
C ILE A 4 -14.98 -3.28 18.62
N LEU A 5 -15.73 -3.47 19.74
CA LEU A 5 -16.68 -2.43 20.20
C LEU A 5 -15.97 -1.14 20.67
N LYS A 6 -14.71 -1.22 21.11
CA LYS A 6 -13.95 -0.01 21.49
C LYS A 6 -13.49 0.81 20.28
N GLY A 7 -13.22 0.16 19.13
CA GLY A 7 -12.85 0.86 17.90
C GLY A 7 -14.03 1.59 17.25
N VAL A 8 -15.21 0.97 17.25
CA VAL A 8 -16.44 1.58 16.72
C VAL A 8 -16.96 2.69 17.62
N ALA A 9 -16.86 2.51 18.95
CA ALA A 9 -17.27 3.55 19.91
C ALA A 9 -16.36 4.78 19.87
N VAL A 10 -15.07 4.63 19.53
CA VAL A 10 -14.13 5.76 19.38
C VAL A 10 -14.40 6.50 18.06
N PHE A 11 -14.85 5.82 17.01
CA PHE A 11 -15.25 6.46 15.75
C PHE A 11 -16.54 7.27 15.90
N LEU A 12 -17.54 6.73 16.62
CA LEU A 12 -18.75 7.47 16.98
C LEU A 12 -18.49 8.68 17.90
N CYS A 13 -17.53 8.57 18.84
CA CYS A 13 -17.15 9.69 19.67
C CYS A 13 -16.35 10.78 18.93
N ALA A 14 -15.55 10.43 17.91
CA ALA A 14 -14.79 11.40 17.13
C ALA A 14 -15.70 12.25 16.22
N VAL A 15 -16.73 11.64 15.60
CA VAL A 15 -17.68 12.36 14.74
C VAL A 15 -18.68 13.17 15.56
N ALA A 16 -19.12 12.69 16.71
CA ALA A 16 -19.92 13.49 17.66
C ALA A 16 -19.11 14.67 18.23
N SER A 17 -17.77 14.60 18.23
CA SER A 17 -16.88 15.70 18.62
C SER A 17 -16.77 16.80 17.56
N PHE A 18 -17.03 16.51 16.28
CA PHE A 18 -17.04 17.53 15.23
C PHE A 18 -18.14 18.58 15.44
N SER A 19 -19.30 18.15 15.93
CA SER A 19 -20.37 19.08 16.32
C SER A 19 -20.11 19.78 17.66
N ALA A 20 -19.30 19.20 18.53
CA ALA A 20 -19.01 19.73 19.88
C ALA A 20 -17.78 20.63 19.93
N SER A 21 -16.83 20.50 19.01
CA SER A 21 -15.64 21.33 18.97
C SER A 21 -15.95 22.75 18.46
N ALA A 22 -16.90 22.90 17.54
CA ALA A 22 -17.41 24.20 17.10
C ALA A 22 -18.16 24.96 18.23
N GLN A 23 -18.66 24.26 19.25
CA GLN A 23 -19.39 24.86 20.38
C GLN A 23 -18.52 25.30 21.56
N ARG A 24 -17.21 25.06 21.54
CA ARG A 24 -16.32 25.43 22.68
C ARG A 24 -15.64 26.81 22.57
N TYR A 25 -15.84 27.53 21.48
CA TYR A 25 -15.44 28.91 21.42
C TYR A 25 -16.52 29.79 22.09
N GLN A 26 -16.28 30.16 23.35
CA GLN A 26 -17.09 31.17 24.06
C GLN A 26 -16.96 32.51 23.33
N GLY A 27 -17.95 32.86 22.47
CA GLY A 27 -17.94 34.16 21.83
C GLY A 27 -18.74 34.29 20.54
N GLY A 28 -19.46 33.28 20.08
CA GLY A 28 -20.36 33.41 18.91
C GLY A 28 -19.65 33.52 17.54
N ILE A 29 -18.35 33.29 17.47
CA ILE A 29 -17.60 33.19 16.21
C ILE A 29 -17.61 31.72 15.83
N VAL A 30 -18.33 31.39 14.77
CA VAL A 30 -18.46 30.03 14.27
C VAL A 30 -17.14 29.53 13.67
N ASP A 31 -16.36 30.43 13.06
CA ASP A 31 -15.02 30.17 12.52
C ASP A 31 -14.24 31.52 12.45
N LYS A 32 -12.91 31.45 12.30
CA LYS A 32 -12.05 32.64 12.25
C LYS A 32 -10.99 32.51 11.19
N THR A 33 -10.84 33.52 10.33
CA THR A 33 -9.71 33.60 9.41
C THR A 33 -8.42 33.80 10.20
N VAL A 34 -7.46 32.91 10.03
CA VAL A 34 -6.16 32.93 10.71
C VAL A 34 -5.02 33.36 9.81
N ALA A 35 -5.18 33.23 8.50
CA ALA A 35 -4.28 33.83 7.52
C ALA A 35 -5.01 34.17 6.23
N VAL A 36 -4.45 35.15 5.52
CA VAL A 36 -4.85 35.54 4.16
C VAL A 36 -3.60 35.53 3.31
N VAL A 37 -3.63 34.80 2.18
CA VAL A 37 -2.54 34.73 1.21
C VAL A 37 -3.09 35.16 -0.15
N GLY A 38 -2.78 36.38 -0.57
CA GLY A 38 -3.41 36.99 -1.73
C GLY A 38 -4.92 37.12 -1.56
N ASN A 39 -5.69 36.33 -2.33
CA ASN A 39 -7.14 36.28 -2.27
C ASN A 39 -7.68 35.06 -1.51
N GLU A 40 -6.79 34.19 -1.03
CA GLU A 40 -7.13 32.93 -0.37
C GLU A 40 -7.13 33.12 1.15
N MET A 41 -8.13 32.57 1.81
CA MET A 41 -8.25 32.60 3.27
C MET A 41 -7.94 31.20 3.84
N ILE A 42 -7.37 31.19 5.03
CA ILE A 42 -7.19 30.00 5.84
C ILE A 42 -7.97 30.20 7.13
N MET A 43 -8.84 29.26 7.45
CA MET A 43 -9.67 29.32 8.64
C MET A 43 -9.04 28.51 9.77
N ILE A 44 -9.43 28.79 11.01
CA ILE A 44 -8.97 27.99 12.14
C ILE A 44 -9.48 26.55 12.06
N SER A 45 -10.68 26.34 11.53
CA SER A 45 -11.26 25.02 11.29
C SER A 45 -10.41 24.18 10.34
N ASP A 46 -9.76 24.78 9.34
CA ASP A 46 -8.90 24.08 8.40
C ASP A 46 -7.68 23.49 9.13
N ILE A 47 -7.05 24.30 10.00
CA ILE A 47 -5.91 23.84 10.82
C ILE A 47 -6.34 22.72 11.78
N GLU A 48 -7.46 22.86 12.46
CA GLU A 48 -7.92 21.83 13.39
C GLU A 48 -8.33 20.53 12.68
N SER A 49 -8.81 20.61 11.44
CA SER A 49 -9.10 19.44 10.61
C SER A 49 -7.82 18.66 10.27
N GLU A 50 -6.74 19.36 9.89
CA GLU A 50 -5.44 18.73 9.66
C GLU A 50 -4.85 18.10 10.94
N VAL A 51 -5.00 18.80 12.07
CA VAL A 51 -4.60 18.27 13.38
C VAL A 51 -5.34 16.97 13.69
N GLN A 52 -6.64 16.90 13.44
CA GLN A 52 -7.42 15.68 13.66
C GLN A 52 -6.99 14.54 12.72
N MET A 53 -6.68 14.88 11.48
CA MET A 53 -6.17 13.91 10.50
C MET A 53 -4.80 13.36 10.92
N MET A 54 -3.90 14.20 11.41
CA MET A 54 -2.60 13.77 11.95
C MET A 54 -2.77 12.88 13.18
N LEU A 55 -3.68 13.21 14.08
CA LEU A 55 -3.97 12.40 15.27
C LEU A 55 -4.52 11.02 14.87
N TYR A 56 -5.41 10.98 13.89
CA TYR A 56 -6.01 9.73 13.41
C TYR A 56 -4.98 8.83 12.71
N ASN A 57 -4.15 9.38 11.82
CA ASN A 57 -3.23 8.60 11.00
C ASN A 57 -1.96 8.17 11.76
N TYR A 58 -1.46 9.02 12.66
CA TYR A 58 -0.15 8.83 13.31
C TYR A 58 -0.23 8.72 14.82
N GLY A 59 -1.40 8.90 15.44
CA GLY A 59 -1.55 8.88 16.90
C GLY A 59 -0.81 10.00 17.62
N GLN A 60 -0.30 11.01 16.92
CA GLN A 60 0.46 12.12 17.47
C GLN A 60 -0.47 13.20 17.99
N GLN A 61 -0.29 13.56 19.27
CA GLN A 61 -0.94 14.77 19.81
C GLN A 61 -0.27 16.00 19.22
N SER A 62 -1.08 16.86 18.61
CA SER A 62 -0.62 18.14 18.05
C SER A 62 -0.37 19.14 19.18
N ASP A 63 0.84 19.64 19.25
CA ASP A 63 1.22 20.79 20.08
C ASP A 63 1.09 22.10 19.30
N ARG A 64 1.52 23.20 19.92
CA ARG A 64 1.53 24.52 19.29
C ARG A 64 2.44 24.58 18.06
N LYS A 65 3.58 23.90 18.10
CA LYS A 65 4.55 23.86 17.01
C LYS A 65 3.96 23.19 15.76
N ALA A 66 3.29 22.06 15.93
CA ALA A 66 2.62 21.36 14.82
C ALA A 66 1.55 22.24 14.15
N ARG A 67 0.79 23.04 14.93
CA ARG A 67 -0.17 24.00 14.35
C ARG A 67 0.49 25.09 13.55
N CYS A 68 1.67 25.57 13.97
CA CYS A 68 2.44 26.54 13.21
C CYS A 68 2.95 25.95 11.89
N GLU A 69 3.47 24.72 11.92
CA GLU A 69 3.92 23.98 10.73
C GLU A 69 2.76 23.73 9.76
N ILE A 70 1.60 23.32 10.27
CA ILE A 70 0.38 23.16 9.45
C ILE A 70 -0.01 24.49 8.78
N LEU A 71 -0.04 25.57 9.54
CA LEU A 71 -0.37 26.89 8.99
C LEU A 71 0.63 27.29 7.90
N GLU A 72 1.93 27.10 8.10
CA GLU A 72 2.96 27.42 7.12
C GLU A 72 2.77 26.61 5.82
N ASN A 73 2.52 25.31 5.94
CA ASN A 73 2.25 24.43 4.80
C ASN A 73 0.97 24.85 4.04
N MET A 74 -0.07 25.22 4.76
CA MET A 74 -1.30 25.74 4.15
C MET A 74 -1.07 27.07 3.41
N MET A 75 -0.31 27.98 4.01
CA MET A 75 0.04 29.24 3.34
C MET A 75 0.86 29.00 2.07
N ALA A 76 1.83 28.10 2.11
CA ALA A 76 2.60 27.69 0.93
C ALA A 76 1.70 27.06 -0.15
N SER A 77 0.76 26.19 0.24
CA SER A 77 -0.24 25.62 -0.68
C SER A 77 -1.09 26.69 -1.37
N LYS A 78 -1.50 27.72 -0.64
CA LYS A 78 -2.28 28.83 -1.22
C LYS A 78 -1.46 29.66 -2.23
N LEU A 79 -0.13 29.74 -2.10
CA LEU A 79 0.72 30.40 -3.11
C LEU A 79 0.71 29.64 -4.43
N PHE A 80 0.75 28.30 -4.41
CA PHE A 80 0.62 27.49 -5.63
C PHE A 80 -0.75 27.63 -6.26
N LEU A 81 -1.81 27.51 -5.45
CA LEU A 81 -3.18 27.67 -5.93
C LEU A 81 -3.41 29.01 -6.61
N MET A 82 -2.95 30.09 -5.97
CA MET A 82 -3.03 31.43 -6.54
C MET A 82 -2.31 31.52 -7.89
N GLN A 83 -1.10 30.97 -7.99
CA GLN A 83 -0.35 30.98 -9.25
C GLN A 83 -1.03 30.13 -10.32
N ALA A 84 -1.53 28.94 -9.96
CA ALA A 84 -2.27 28.07 -10.88
C ALA A 84 -3.47 28.79 -11.50
N ARG A 85 -4.19 29.59 -10.71
CA ARG A 85 -5.30 30.42 -11.19
C ARG A 85 -4.84 31.59 -12.08
N VAL A 86 -3.71 32.22 -11.74
CA VAL A 86 -3.10 33.27 -12.57
C VAL A 86 -2.65 32.71 -13.93
N ASP A 87 -2.03 31.54 -13.92
CA ASP A 87 -1.56 30.86 -15.13
C ASP A 87 -2.71 30.16 -15.89
N SER A 88 -3.94 30.25 -15.38
CA SER A 88 -5.14 29.65 -15.98
C SER A 88 -4.99 28.15 -16.26
N LEU A 89 -4.43 27.40 -15.30
CA LEU A 89 -4.32 25.95 -15.43
C LEU A 89 -5.70 25.33 -15.58
N VAL A 90 -5.83 24.42 -16.53
CA VAL A 90 -7.11 23.78 -16.89
C VAL A 90 -7.23 22.47 -16.11
N LEU A 91 -8.32 22.35 -15.38
CA LEU A 91 -8.70 21.07 -14.73
C LEU A 91 -9.33 20.11 -15.72
N ASN A 92 -9.07 18.82 -15.51
CA ASN A 92 -9.82 17.77 -16.17
C ASN A 92 -11.04 17.42 -15.29
N ASP A 93 -12.21 17.86 -15.73
CA ASP A 93 -13.48 17.61 -15.01
C ASP A 93 -13.76 16.13 -14.80
N GLU A 94 -13.35 15.25 -15.73
CA GLU A 94 -13.52 13.79 -15.56
C GLU A 94 -12.67 13.24 -14.40
N MET A 95 -11.47 13.79 -14.22
CA MET A 95 -10.61 13.40 -13.08
C MET A 95 -11.20 13.88 -11.75
N VAL A 96 -11.72 15.11 -11.71
CA VAL A 96 -12.37 15.65 -10.51
C VAL A 96 -13.59 14.82 -10.14
N GLU A 97 -14.44 14.47 -11.13
CA GLU A 97 -15.62 13.62 -10.90
C GLU A 97 -15.25 12.19 -10.48
N ALA A 98 -14.18 11.62 -11.04
CA ALA A 98 -13.69 10.31 -10.65
C ALA A 98 -13.22 10.32 -9.18
N GLU A 99 -12.46 11.35 -8.77
CA GLU A 99 -11.98 11.47 -7.39
C GLU A 99 -13.13 11.67 -6.40
N LEU A 100 -14.12 12.52 -6.75
CA LEU A 100 -15.35 12.69 -5.97
C LEU A 100 -16.08 11.35 -5.78
N SER A 101 -16.19 10.58 -6.85
CA SER A 101 -16.87 9.29 -6.82
C SER A 101 -16.11 8.29 -5.97
N ASN A 102 -14.78 8.20 -6.13
CA ASN A 102 -13.91 7.34 -5.33
C ASN A 102 -14.04 7.66 -3.83
N ARG A 103 -14.02 8.93 -3.47
CA ARG A 103 -14.16 9.37 -2.07
C ARG A 103 -15.50 8.96 -1.46
N ILE A 104 -16.57 9.12 -2.21
CA ILE A 104 -17.93 8.71 -1.78
C ILE A 104 -18.03 7.19 -1.69
N ASP A 105 -17.51 6.45 -2.68
CA ASP A 105 -17.57 5.00 -2.70
C ASP A 105 -16.72 4.38 -1.59
N MET A 106 -15.61 5.00 -1.22
CA MET A 106 -14.81 4.61 -0.05
C MET A 106 -15.63 4.76 1.24
N LEU A 107 -16.34 5.88 1.41
CA LEU A 107 -17.21 6.09 2.57
C LEU A 107 -18.38 5.11 2.60
N LYS A 108 -19.02 4.85 1.45
CA LYS A 108 -20.09 3.83 1.34
C LYS A 108 -19.55 2.45 1.71
N SER A 109 -18.33 2.11 1.28
CA SER A 109 -17.71 0.82 1.62
C SER A 109 -17.44 0.68 3.12
N ASN A 110 -17.09 1.76 3.78
CA ASN A 110 -16.81 1.78 5.22
C ASN A 110 -18.07 1.81 6.08
N LEU A 111 -19.08 2.57 5.68
CA LEU A 111 -20.33 2.79 6.43
C LEU A 111 -21.47 1.88 5.99
N GLY A 112 -21.35 1.23 4.84
CA GLY A 112 -22.26 0.20 4.35
C GLY A 112 -23.31 0.66 3.35
N SER A 113 -23.72 1.94 3.34
CA SER A 113 -24.68 2.47 2.37
C SER A 113 -24.56 3.98 2.19
N GLU A 114 -25.25 4.51 1.18
CA GLU A 114 -25.34 5.95 0.91
C GLU A 114 -26.10 6.68 2.01
N GLU A 115 -27.20 6.09 2.48
CA GLU A 115 -28.00 6.63 3.58
C GLU A 115 -27.17 6.72 4.87
N ALA A 116 -26.34 5.71 5.15
CA ALA A 116 -25.47 5.73 6.32
C ALA A 116 -24.41 6.84 6.22
N VAL A 117 -23.89 7.13 5.02
CA VAL A 117 -22.98 8.27 4.79
C VAL A 117 -23.70 9.60 5.04
N GLU A 118 -24.93 9.76 4.53
CA GLU A 118 -25.72 10.97 4.72
C GLU A 118 -26.11 11.19 6.19
N GLU A 119 -26.45 10.12 6.91
CA GLU A 119 -26.78 10.18 8.34
C GLU A 119 -25.55 10.54 9.17
N GLU A 120 -24.39 9.93 8.90
CA GLU A 120 -23.14 10.15 9.63
C GLU A 120 -22.61 11.58 9.43
N LEU A 121 -22.63 12.07 8.17
CA LEU A 121 -22.14 13.41 7.83
C LEU A 121 -23.19 14.50 7.96
N GLY A 122 -24.45 14.15 8.21
CA GLY A 122 -25.56 15.09 8.40
C GLY A 122 -25.91 15.89 7.16
N LYS A 123 -25.50 15.43 5.97
CA LYS A 123 -25.69 16.13 4.70
C LYS A 123 -25.98 15.12 3.58
N PRO A 124 -26.85 15.44 2.62
CA PRO A 124 -27.09 14.60 1.47
C PRO A 124 -25.86 14.57 0.53
N ILE A 125 -25.68 13.44 -0.15
CA ILE A 125 -24.51 13.18 -1.02
C ILE A 125 -24.30 14.28 -2.07
N TYR A 126 -25.38 14.82 -2.66
CA TYR A 126 -25.24 15.86 -3.67
C TYR A 126 -24.63 17.16 -3.10
N ARG A 127 -24.88 17.47 -1.82
CA ARG A 127 -24.26 18.61 -1.13
C ARG A 127 -22.81 18.33 -0.79
N LEU A 128 -22.48 17.13 -0.33
CA LEU A 128 -21.13 16.70 -0.10
C LEU A 128 -20.29 16.78 -1.39
N ARG A 129 -20.86 16.32 -2.52
CA ARG A 129 -20.23 16.46 -3.84
C ARG A 129 -19.93 17.91 -4.18
N GLN A 130 -20.88 18.81 -3.92
CA GLN A 130 -20.72 20.23 -4.25
C GLN A 130 -19.67 20.92 -3.38
N GLU A 131 -19.61 20.61 -2.09
CA GLU A 131 -18.60 21.13 -1.15
C GLU A 131 -17.21 20.57 -1.48
N TRP A 132 -17.08 19.27 -1.64
CA TRP A 132 -15.78 18.62 -1.89
C TRP A 132 -15.23 18.89 -3.29
N ARG A 133 -16.08 19.21 -4.26
CA ARG A 133 -15.60 19.56 -5.61
C ARG A 133 -14.59 20.69 -5.56
N GLN A 134 -14.92 21.77 -4.86
CA GLN A 134 -14.03 22.93 -4.76
C GLN A 134 -12.69 22.56 -4.09
N ASP A 135 -12.74 21.76 -3.03
CA ASP A 135 -11.52 21.29 -2.35
C ASP A 135 -10.65 20.42 -3.25
N ILE A 136 -11.27 19.51 -4.02
CA ILE A 136 -10.55 18.64 -4.97
C ILE A 136 -9.97 19.48 -6.12
N GLU A 137 -10.73 20.43 -6.66
CA GLU A 137 -10.26 21.36 -7.69
C GLU A 137 -9.05 22.16 -7.21
N ASP A 138 -9.11 22.72 -6.00
CA ASP A 138 -8.03 23.51 -5.42
C ASP A 138 -6.79 22.66 -5.13
N GLN A 139 -6.96 21.45 -4.61
CA GLN A 139 -5.88 20.48 -4.42
C GLN A 139 -5.24 20.08 -5.76
N THR A 140 -6.05 19.78 -6.76
CA THR A 140 -5.58 19.39 -8.10
C THR A 140 -4.79 20.52 -8.76
N LEU A 141 -5.31 21.75 -8.71
CA LEU A 141 -4.60 22.92 -9.24
C LEU A 141 -3.26 23.15 -8.53
N THR A 142 -3.25 23.02 -7.20
CA THR A 142 -2.02 23.14 -6.40
C THR A 142 -0.98 22.10 -6.83
N GLN A 143 -1.39 20.86 -6.98
CA GLN A 143 -0.53 19.77 -7.40
C GLN A 143 -0.03 19.93 -8.84
N GLN A 144 -0.90 20.34 -9.76
CA GLN A 144 -0.51 20.63 -11.15
C GLN A 144 0.52 21.76 -11.22
N MET A 145 0.35 22.82 -10.40
CA MET A 145 1.33 23.91 -10.35
C MET A 145 2.69 23.44 -9.86
N GLN A 146 2.72 22.62 -8.82
CA GLN A 146 3.97 22.01 -8.33
C GLN A 146 4.63 21.14 -9.41
N GLN A 147 3.84 20.32 -10.13
CA GLN A 147 4.32 19.49 -11.24
C GLN A 147 4.85 20.35 -12.40
N GLU A 148 4.20 21.46 -12.72
CA GLU A 148 4.68 22.41 -13.75
C GLU A 148 6.01 23.04 -13.35
N ILE A 149 6.18 23.42 -12.09
CA ILE A 149 7.46 23.97 -11.61
C ILE A 149 8.55 22.90 -11.68
N ALA A 150 8.28 21.71 -11.17
CA ALA A 150 9.19 20.59 -11.22
C ALA A 150 9.53 20.14 -12.65
N GLY A 151 8.55 20.18 -13.55
CA GLY A 151 8.68 19.81 -14.96
C GLY A 151 9.53 20.80 -15.80
N LYS A 152 9.74 22.02 -15.32
CA LYS A 152 10.65 22.98 -15.96
C LYS A 152 12.13 22.66 -15.76
N ILE A 153 12.44 21.76 -14.81
CA ILE A 153 13.79 21.28 -14.60
C ILE A 153 14.18 20.33 -15.75
N PRO A 154 15.22 20.63 -16.53
CA PRO A 154 15.65 19.75 -17.59
C PRO A 154 16.13 18.40 -17.06
N ALA A 155 16.02 17.37 -17.89
CA ALA A 155 16.61 16.08 -17.56
C ALA A 155 18.12 16.22 -17.36
N LEU A 156 18.62 15.66 -16.25
CA LEU A 156 20.04 15.73 -15.92
C LEU A 156 20.88 14.88 -16.88
N THR A 157 22.00 15.43 -17.27
CA THR A 157 23.02 14.69 -18.02
C THR A 157 23.92 13.89 -17.05
N PRO A 158 24.67 12.87 -17.55
CA PRO A 158 25.65 12.19 -16.71
C PRO A 158 26.70 13.13 -16.07
N TYR A 159 27.03 14.22 -16.76
CA TYR A 159 27.91 15.25 -16.20
C TYR A 159 27.29 15.97 -14.99
N ASP A 160 25.99 16.27 -15.06
CA ASP A 160 25.28 16.92 -13.94
C ASP A 160 25.20 16.00 -12.72
N VAL A 161 24.96 14.70 -12.95
CA VAL A 161 24.94 13.69 -11.88
C VAL A 161 26.35 13.52 -11.27
N GLN A 162 27.40 13.51 -12.09
CA GLN A 162 28.77 13.46 -11.56
C GLN A 162 29.06 14.70 -10.70
N LYS A 163 28.68 15.88 -11.18
CA LYS A 163 28.83 17.13 -10.44
C LYS A 163 28.06 17.12 -9.11
N TYR A 164 26.85 16.54 -9.11
CA TYR A 164 26.08 16.34 -7.88
C TYR A 164 26.86 15.51 -6.89
N VAL A 165 27.37 14.35 -7.31
CA VAL A 165 28.19 13.46 -6.44
C VAL A 165 29.43 14.19 -5.92
N ASP A 166 30.16 14.90 -6.80
CA ASP A 166 31.38 15.61 -6.42
C ASP A 166 31.15 16.78 -5.44
N SER A 167 29.93 17.34 -5.45
CA SER A 167 29.55 18.48 -4.59
C SER A 167 28.81 18.09 -3.32
N THR A 168 28.36 16.84 -3.21
CA THR A 168 27.62 16.32 -2.05
C THR A 168 28.60 15.69 -1.06
N ASP A 169 28.43 15.96 0.23
CA ASP A 169 29.21 15.28 1.25
C ASP A 169 28.95 13.76 1.16
N PRO A 170 29.99 12.90 1.22
CA PRO A 170 29.80 11.44 1.20
C PRO A 170 28.82 10.90 2.24
N GLU A 171 28.65 11.60 3.37
CA GLU A 171 27.67 11.22 4.41
C GLU A 171 26.22 11.56 4.02
N ASP A 172 26.04 12.51 3.09
CA ASP A 172 24.72 12.94 2.59
C ASP A 172 24.31 12.21 1.31
N LEU A 173 25.22 11.43 0.70
CA LEU A 173 24.88 10.62 -0.45
C LEU A 173 23.87 9.51 -0.06
N PRO A 174 22.94 9.15 -0.96
CA PRO A 174 21.98 8.10 -0.66
C PRO A 174 22.69 6.78 -0.36
N MET A 175 22.28 6.14 0.72
CA MET A 175 22.80 4.83 1.10
C MET A 175 22.13 3.73 0.29
N VAL A 176 22.94 2.93 -0.38
CA VAL A 176 22.48 1.68 -1.01
C VAL A 176 22.40 0.62 0.09
N PRO A 177 21.25 0.01 0.34
CA PRO A 177 21.12 -1.03 1.36
C PRO A 177 21.92 -2.28 0.98
N VAL A 178 22.12 -3.17 1.95
CA VAL A 178 22.70 -4.48 1.68
C VAL A 178 21.82 -5.25 0.70
N LYS A 179 22.45 -5.88 -0.30
CA LYS A 179 21.75 -6.71 -1.31
C LYS A 179 22.35 -8.11 -1.35
N TYR A 180 21.47 -9.07 -1.55
CA TYR A 180 21.81 -10.49 -1.61
C TYR A 180 21.56 -11.03 -3.01
N GLN A 181 22.52 -11.77 -3.55
CA GLN A 181 22.32 -12.64 -4.69
C GLN A 181 22.20 -14.06 -4.16
N LEU A 182 21.11 -14.75 -4.50
CA LEU A 182 20.69 -15.99 -3.88
C LEU A 182 20.38 -17.04 -4.93
N SER A 183 20.66 -18.29 -4.59
CA SER A 183 20.18 -19.47 -5.33
C SER A 183 19.38 -20.37 -4.39
N GLN A 184 18.36 -21.04 -4.90
CA GLN A 184 17.50 -21.93 -4.11
C GLN A 184 17.30 -23.29 -4.76
N ILE A 185 17.08 -24.30 -3.93
CA ILE A 185 16.57 -25.62 -4.34
C ILE A 185 15.29 -25.84 -3.56
N CYS A 186 14.19 -26.01 -4.26
CA CYS A 186 12.85 -26.13 -3.71
C CYS A 186 12.28 -27.54 -3.88
N ILE A 187 11.63 -28.04 -2.84
CA ILE A 187 10.84 -29.27 -2.86
C ILE A 187 9.44 -28.89 -2.38
N TYR A 188 8.44 -29.24 -3.15
CA TYR A 188 7.05 -29.06 -2.76
C TYR A 188 6.55 -30.28 -1.99
N PRO A 189 5.68 -30.10 -1.00
CA PRO A 189 4.98 -31.23 -0.39
C PRO A 189 4.09 -31.94 -1.43
N ASP A 190 3.64 -33.16 -1.12
CA ASP A 190 2.77 -33.91 -2.03
C ASP A 190 1.45 -33.15 -2.28
N ARG A 191 1.46 -32.34 -3.33
CA ARG A 191 0.32 -31.52 -3.72
C ARG A 191 -0.87 -32.35 -4.19
N GLU A 192 -0.65 -33.51 -4.80
CA GLU A 192 -1.75 -34.31 -5.33
C GLU A 192 -2.59 -34.90 -4.20
N ALA A 193 -1.95 -35.48 -3.19
CA ALA A 193 -2.64 -36.00 -2.02
C ALA A 193 -3.36 -34.90 -1.24
N ALA A 194 -2.69 -33.75 -1.01
CA ALA A 194 -3.28 -32.62 -0.32
C ALA A 194 -4.48 -32.04 -1.09
N ASN A 195 -4.34 -31.86 -2.40
CA ASN A 195 -5.43 -31.37 -3.26
C ASN A 195 -6.63 -32.33 -3.27
N LEU A 196 -6.38 -33.65 -3.31
CA LEU A 196 -7.45 -34.61 -3.26
C LEU A 196 -8.22 -34.55 -1.94
N ALA A 197 -7.51 -34.47 -0.81
CA ALA A 197 -8.12 -34.36 0.51
C ALA A 197 -8.98 -33.09 0.65
N VAL A 198 -8.51 -31.96 0.12
CA VAL A 198 -9.28 -30.71 0.10
C VAL A 198 -10.52 -30.83 -0.78
N LYS A 199 -10.38 -31.42 -1.98
CA LYS A 199 -11.52 -31.61 -2.89
C LYS A 199 -12.59 -32.51 -2.26
N GLU A 200 -12.20 -33.59 -1.61
CA GLU A 200 -13.12 -34.48 -0.87
C GLU A 200 -13.84 -33.73 0.26
N ARG A 201 -13.11 -32.93 1.04
CA ARG A 201 -13.67 -32.13 2.12
C ARG A 201 -14.66 -31.08 1.60
N LEU A 202 -14.33 -30.39 0.50
CA LEU A 202 -15.24 -29.41 -0.13
C LEU A 202 -16.49 -30.10 -0.73
N LEU A 203 -16.37 -31.28 -1.32
CA LEU A 203 -17.51 -32.04 -1.81
C LEU A 203 -18.46 -32.41 -0.67
N ALA A 204 -17.94 -32.85 0.47
CA ALA A 204 -18.73 -33.15 1.65
C ALA A 204 -19.47 -31.88 2.19
N ILE A 205 -18.77 -30.73 2.24
CA ILE A 205 -19.36 -29.45 2.63
C ILE A 205 -20.46 -29.05 1.64
N ARG A 206 -20.19 -29.17 0.34
CA ARG A 206 -21.16 -28.88 -0.72
C ARG A 206 -22.42 -29.74 -0.60
N GLU A 207 -22.27 -31.02 -0.35
CA GLU A 207 -23.39 -31.93 -0.15
C GLU A 207 -24.26 -31.51 1.05
N ARG A 208 -23.67 -31.11 2.16
CA ARG A 208 -24.37 -30.58 3.33
C ARG A 208 -25.18 -29.33 2.99
N ILE A 209 -24.62 -28.43 2.15
CA ILE A 209 -25.34 -27.24 1.70
C ILE A 209 -26.55 -27.62 0.84
N ILE A 210 -26.36 -28.56 -0.11
CA ILE A 210 -27.44 -29.04 -0.98
C ILE A 210 -28.55 -29.71 -0.16
N ASN A 211 -28.20 -30.39 0.92
CA ASN A 211 -29.11 -31.03 1.86
C ASN A 211 -29.77 -30.03 2.85
N GLY A 212 -29.55 -28.72 2.69
CA GLY A 212 -30.25 -27.66 3.41
C GLY A 212 -29.51 -27.01 4.56
N GLU A 213 -28.27 -27.36 4.81
CA GLU A 213 -27.47 -26.62 5.78
C GLU A 213 -27.12 -25.22 5.24
N LYS A 214 -27.10 -24.22 6.13
CA LYS A 214 -26.85 -22.83 5.74
C LYS A 214 -25.41 -22.63 5.28
N PHE A 215 -25.21 -22.18 4.05
CA PHE A 215 -23.90 -21.84 3.49
C PHE A 215 -23.08 -20.96 4.43
N SER A 216 -23.69 -19.87 4.94
CA SER A 216 -23.01 -18.92 5.82
C SER A 216 -22.52 -19.53 7.14
N THR A 217 -23.19 -20.56 7.66
CA THR A 217 -22.75 -21.30 8.84
C THR A 217 -21.51 -22.12 8.54
N LEU A 218 -21.52 -22.85 7.43
CA LEU A 218 -20.41 -23.68 7.01
C LEU A 218 -19.20 -22.83 6.61
N ALA A 219 -19.42 -21.70 5.96
CA ALA A 219 -18.36 -20.75 5.65
C ALA A 219 -17.65 -20.23 6.91
N ARG A 220 -18.37 -19.86 7.97
CA ARG A 220 -17.78 -19.43 9.24
C ARG A 220 -16.95 -20.51 9.94
N ILE A 221 -17.33 -21.78 9.75
CA ILE A 221 -16.68 -22.92 10.41
C ILE A 221 -15.46 -23.38 9.62
N TYR A 222 -15.57 -23.43 8.30
CA TYR A 222 -14.61 -24.14 7.47
C TYR A 222 -13.80 -23.24 6.53
N SER A 223 -14.30 -22.06 6.14
CA SER A 223 -13.59 -21.22 5.19
C SER A 223 -12.29 -20.66 5.78
N GLN A 224 -11.21 -20.83 5.02
CA GLN A 224 -9.89 -20.32 5.34
C GLN A 224 -9.63 -18.93 4.72
N ASP A 225 -10.67 -18.30 4.15
CA ASP A 225 -10.58 -16.90 3.74
C ASP A 225 -10.81 -15.95 4.93
N PRO A 226 -9.78 -15.25 5.44
CA PRO A 226 -9.92 -14.38 6.61
C PRO A 226 -10.82 -13.16 6.35
N GLY A 227 -10.94 -12.74 5.09
CA GLY A 227 -11.73 -11.56 4.69
C GLY A 227 -13.25 -11.80 4.74
N SER A 228 -13.71 -12.98 4.35
CA SER A 228 -15.13 -13.27 4.23
C SER A 228 -15.66 -14.33 5.21
N ALA A 229 -14.82 -15.21 5.75
CA ALA A 229 -15.29 -16.31 6.62
C ALA A 229 -16.18 -15.83 7.77
N ARG A 230 -15.80 -14.78 8.48
CA ARG A 230 -16.55 -14.19 9.58
C ARG A 230 -17.90 -13.60 9.13
N LYS A 231 -18.01 -13.17 7.89
CA LYS A 231 -19.23 -12.66 7.26
C LYS A 231 -20.05 -13.77 6.61
N GLY A 232 -19.74 -15.05 6.88
CA GLY A 232 -20.44 -16.20 6.29
C GLY A 232 -20.04 -16.47 4.85
N GLY A 233 -18.84 -16.07 4.46
CA GLY A 233 -18.28 -16.23 3.12
C GLY A 233 -18.66 -15.11 2.14
N GLU A 234 -19.42 -14.10 2.56
CA GLU A 234 -19.93 -13.05 1.68
C GLU A 234 -18.84 -12.04 1.31
N LEU A 235 -18.71 -11.79 -0.01
CA LEU A 235 -17.71 -10.93 -0.61
C LEU A 235 -18.20 -9.50 -0.85
N GLY A 236 -19.53 -9.31 -0.83
CA GLY A 236 -20.18 -8.06 -1.24
C GLY A 236 -20.28 -7.91 -2.76
N MET A 237 -20.92 -6.82 -3.19
CA MET A 237 -21.06 -6.50 -4.61
C MET A 237 -19.72 -6.00 -5.16
N ALA A 238 -19.16 -6.69 -6.13
CA ALA A 238 -17.85 -6.39 -6.67
C ALA A 238 -17.74 -6.69 -8.17
N SER A 239 -16.84 -6.00 -8.85
CA SER A 239 -16.55 -6.24 -10.27
C SER A 239 -15.88 -7.60 -10.48
N LYS A 240 -16.23 -8.28 -11.56
CA LYS A 240 -15.57 -9.53 -11.96
C LYS A 240 -14.04 -9.39 -12.13
N SER A 241 -13.55 -8.20 -12.39
CA SER A 241 -12.13 -7.92 -12.64
C SER A 241 -11.23 -8.01 -11.41
N ILE A 242 -11.81 -7.99 -10.18
CA ILE A 242 -11.02 -8.06 -8.94
C ILE A 242 -10.77 -9.48 -8.45
N PHE A 243 -11.41 -10.47 -9.08
CA PHE A 243 -11.25 -11.88 -8.74
C PHE A 243 -10.42 -12.59 -9.82
N TRP A 244 -9.91 -13.76 -9.49
CA TRP A 244 -9.28 -14.63 -10.48
C TRP A 244 -10.27 -14.94 -11.63
N PRO A 245 -9.83 -14.93 -12.92
CA PRO A 245 -10.73 -15.17 -14.04
C PRO A 245 -11.59 -16.44 -13.91
N VAL A 246 -10.97 -17.54 -13.47
CA VAL A 246 -11.68 -18.82 -13.25
C VAL A 246 -12.78 -18.72 -12.20
N PHE A 247 -12.55 -17.93 -11.13
CA PHE A 247 -13.54 -17.66 -10.09
C PHE A 247 -14.69 -16.82 -10.64
N SER A 248 -14.36 -15.74 -11.33
CA SER A 248 -15.35 -14.83 -11.94
C SER A 248 -16.21 -15.54 -12.99
N ASP A 249 -15.59 -16.33 -13.87
CA ASP A 249 -16.30 -17.08 -14.90
C ASP A 249 -17.28 -18.09 -14.28
N ALA A 250 -16.82 -18.81 -13.25
CA ALA A 250 -17.67 -19.73 -12.52
C ALA A 250 -18.87 -19.00 -11.85
N ALA A 251 -18.59 -17.87 -11.15
CA ALA A 251 -19.64 -17.07 -10.51
C ALA A 251 -20.63 -16.49 -11.54
N MET A 252 -20.13 -15.96 -12.66
CA MET A 252 -20.95 -15.39 -13.72
C MET A 252 -21.81 -16.46 -14.46
N ALA A 253 -21.37 -17.71 -14.50
CA ALA A 253 -22.14 -18.82 -15.09
C ALA A 253 -23.28 -19.31 -14.18
N LEU A 254 -23.16 -19.14 -12.85
CA LEU A 254 -24.17 -19.61 -11.88
C LEU A 254 -25.45 -18.79 -11.92
N LYS A 255 -26.58 -19.42 -11.64
CA LYS A 255 -27.80 -18.72 -11.26
C LYS A 255 -27.79 -18.39 -9.78
N PRO A 256 -28.38 -17.25 -9.34
CA PRO A 256 -28.49 -16.94 -7.92
C PRO A 256 -29.12 -18.10 -7.12
N GLY A 257 -28.53 -18.38 -5.95
CA GLY A 257 -28.93 -19.46 -5.05
C GLY A 257 -28.41 -20.86 -5.42
N ILE A 258 -27.63 -20.97 -6.49
CA ILE A 258 -27.02 -22.26 -6.89
C ILE A 258 -25.54 -22.30 -6.44
N VAL A 259 -25.16 -23.40 -5.81
CA VAL A 259 -23.77 -23.66 -5.39
C VAL A 259 -22.97 -24.27 -6.52
N SER A 260 -21.79 -23.74 -6.79
CA SER A 260 -20.88 -24.18 -7.83
C SER A 260 -20.39 -25.63 -7.63
N GLN A 261 -19.80 -26.21 -8.64
CA GLN A 261 -18.78 -27.25 -8.48
C GLN A 261 -17.54 -26.63 -7.81
N ILE A 262 -16.55 -27.49 -7.50
CA ILE A 262 -15.26 -27.00 -6.99
C ILE A 262 -14.59 -26.13 -8.07
N VAL A 263 -14.16 -24.94 -7.69
CA VAL A 263 -13.43 -24.01 -8.53
C VAL A 263 -12.01 -23.92 -7.97
N GLU A 264 -11.03 -24.25 -8.80
CA GLU A 264 -9.62 -24.19 -8.45
C GLU A 264 -9.01 -22.86 -8.91
N THR A 265 -8.35 -22.15 -7.99
CA THR A 265 -7.64 -20.89 -8.26
C THR A 265 -6.23 -20.97 -7.65
N PRO A 266 -5.34 -20.04 -7.94
CA PRO A 266 -4.05 -19.96 -7.24
C PRO A 266 -4.16 -19.79 -5.72
N ASP A 267 -5.28 -19.28 -5.21
CA ASP A 267 -5.52 -19.13 -3.75
C ASP A 267 -5.99 -20.44 -3.08
N GLY A 268 -6.39 -21.46 -3.85
CA GLY A 268 -6.90 -22.74 -3.37
C GLY A 268 -8.19 -23.18 -4.05
N PHE A 269 -8.98 -23.98 -3.33
CA PHE A 269 -10.21 -24.57 -3.83
C PHE A 269 -11.42 -23.91 -3.23
N HIS A 270 -12.39 -23.57 -4.09
CA HIS A 270 -13.59 -22.81 -3.70
C HIS A 270 -14.86 -23.56 -4.05
N ILE A 271 -15.89 -23.38 -3.24
CA ILE A 271 -17.28 -23.52 -3.66
C ILE A 271 -17.94 -22.15 -3.53
N ILE A 272 -18.73 -21.76 -4.52
CA ILE A 272 -19.28 -20.43 -4.71
C ILE A 272 -20.79 -20.49 -4.78
N GLU A 273 -21.49 -19.54 -4.15
CA GLU A 273 -22.91 -19.30 -4.35
C GLU A 273 -23.10 -17.83 -4.67
N VAL A 274 -23.74 -17.55 -5.79
CA VAL A 274 -24.07 -16.18 -6.19
C VAL A 274 -25.36 -15.77 -5.53
N LEU A 275 -25.37 -14.59 -4.92
CA LEU A 275 -26.53 -13.99 -4.27
C LEU A 275 -27.25 -13.04 -5.23
N GLU A 276 -26.50 -12.18 -5.94
CA GLU A 276 -27.02 -11.18 -6.86
C GLU A 276 -26.03 -10.92 -8.00
N LYS A 277 -26.56 -10.49 -9.16
CA LYS A 277 -25.78 -10.05 -10.33
C LYS A 277 -26.33 -8.75 -10.91
N LYS A 278 -25.44 -7.85 -11.30
CA LYS A 278 -25.77 -6.60 -11.95
C LYS A 278 -24.71 -6.24 -13.00
N GLY A 279 -24.99 -6.54 -14.26
CA GLY A 279 -24.01 -6.37 -15.35
C GLY A 279 -22.76 -7.22 -15.12
N ASP A 280 -21.59 -6.57 -15.10
CA ASP A 280 -20.29 -7.20 -14.83
C ASP A 280 -19.94 -7.28 -13.33
N MET A 281 -20.86 -6.93 -12.46
CA MET A 281 -20.74 -7.04 -11.01
C MET A 281 -21.57 -8.19 -10.48
N PHE A 282 -21.08 -8.80 -9.40
CA PHE A 282 -21.84 -9.81 -8.66
C PHE A 282 -21.58 -9.74 -7.16
N ASN A 283 -22.57 -10.10 -6.36
CA ASN A 283 -22.39 -10.44 -4.95
C ASN A 283 -22.44 -11.96 -4.83
N ALA A 284 -21.39 -12.52 -4.24
CA ALA A 284 -21.28 -13.96 -4.00
C ALA A 284 -20.80 -14.24 -2.59
N ARG A 285 -21.02 -15.47 -2.15
CA ARG A 285 -20.36 -16.02 -0.98
C ARG A 285 -19.58 -17.27 -1.36
N HIS A 286 -18.46 -17.50 -0.70
CA HIS A 286 -17.59 -18.62 -0.98
C HIS A 286 -17.10 -19.33 0.28
N ILE A 287 -16.68 -20.57 0.11
CA ILE A 287 -15.88 -21.31 1.08
C ILE A 287 -14.58 -21.65 0.38
N LEU A 288 -13.48 -21.13 0.91
CA LEU A 288 -12.13 -21.40 0.47
C LEU A 288 -11.49 -22.43 1.40
N LEU A 289 -10.93 -23.50 0.83
CA LEU A 289 -10.00 -24.38 1.51
C LEU A 289 -8.68 -24.42 0.75
N LYS A 290 -7.58 -24.39 1.50
CA LYS A 290 -6.23 -24.52 0.99
C LYS A 290 -5.70 -25.94 1.26
N PRO A 291 -4.81 -26.49 0.41
CA PRO A 291 -4.13 -27.71 0.71
C PRO A 291 -3.37 -27.63 2.05
N GLU A 292 -3.58 -28.60 2.91
CA GLU A 292 -2.86 -28.76 4.18
C GLU A 292 -1.89 -29.93 4.04
N TYR A 293 -0.63 -29.67 4.41
CA TYR A 293 0.43 -30.66 4.30
C TYR A 293 0.68 -31.33 5.63
N THR A 294 1.02 -32.63 5.58
CA THR A 294 1.21 -33.42 6.77
C THR A 294 2.60 -33.23 7.38
N ALA A 295 2.76 -33.56 8.67
CA ALA A 295 4.07 -33.57 9.30
C ALA A 295 5.04 -34.58 8.63
N GLU A 296 4.50 -35.63 7.98
CA GLU A 296 5.26 -36.60 7.24
C GLU A 296 5.84 -36.02 5.94
N ASP A 297 5.04 -35.25 5.18
CA ASP A 297 5.49 -34.53 3.97
C ASP A 297 6.64 -33.57 4.31
N ARG A 298 6.49 -32.83 5.39
CA ARG A 298 7.53 -31.93 5.90
C ARG A 298 8.81 -32.69 6.23
N THR A 299 8.69 -33.76 7.01
CA THR A 299 9.86 -34.57 7.43
C THR A 299 10.58 -35.14 6.23
N LYS A 300 9.86 -35.66 5.24
CA LYS A 300 10.42 -36.18 4.00
C LYS A 300 11.19 -35.12 3.22
N ALA A 301 10.58 -33.95 3.02
CA ALA A 301 11.21 -32.83 2.31
C ALA A 301 12.47 -32.34 3.03
N PHE A 302 12.41 -32.15 4.34
CA PHE A 302 13.55 -31.72 5.15
C PHE A 302 14.69 -32.74 5.13
N THR A 303 14.40 -34.03 5.26
CA THR A 303 15.42 -35.09 5.20
C THR A 303 16.10 -35.13 3.82
N THR A 304 15.34 -34.93 2.75
CA THR A 304 15.89 -34.88 1.40
C THR A 304 16.80 -33.66 1.21
N LEU A 305 16.35 -32.49 1.64
CA LEU A 305 17.14 -31.27 1.52
C LEU A 305 18.38 -31.26 2.41
N ASP A 306 18.31 -31.85 3.61
CA ASP A 306 19.45 -31.95 4.52
C ASP A 306 20.52 -32.92 3.98
N SER A 307 20.08 -34.03 3.40
CA SER A 307 20.97 -34.96 2.71
C SER A 307 21.66 -34.26 1.53
N LEU A 308 20.90 -33.50 0.73
CA LEU A 308 21.42 -32.76 -0.41
C LEU A 308 22.39 -31.65 0.03
N LYS A 309 22.09 -30.93 1.10
CA LYS A 309 22.99 -29.96 1.69
C LYS A 309 24.33 -30.58 2.09
N THR A 310 24.28 -31.78 2.66
CA THR A 310 25.49 -32.52 3.03
C THR A 310 26.33 -32.87 1.79
N GLU A 311 25.72 -33.33 0.69
CA GLU A 311 26.42 -33.60 -0.56
C GLU A 311 27.03 -32.33 -1.19
N LEU A 312 26.31 -31.23 -1.13
CA LEU A 312 26.75 -29.92 -1.60
C LEU A 312 27.94 -29.39 -0.79
N ASN A 313 27.89 -29.49 0.54
CA ASN A 313 28.99 -29.09 1.42
C ASN A 313 30.23 -29.97 1.25
N ASN A 314 30.08 -31.19 0.83
CA ASN A 314 31.18 -32.10 0.51
C ASN A 314 31.69 -31.98 -0.94
N GLU A 315 31.17 -30.98 -1.68
CA GLU A 315 31.51 -30.73 -3.09
C GLU A 315 31.28 -31.97 -4.02
N ALA A 316 30.43 -32.91 -3.58
CA ALA A 316 30.09 -34.09 -4.38
C ALA A 316 29.27 -33.71 -5.63
N VAL A 317 28.53 -32.62 -5.56
CA VAL A 317 27.72 -32.08 -6.64
C VAL A 317 27.74 -30.55 -6.56
N THR A 318 27.68 -29.86 -7.70
CA THR A 318 27.54 -28.37 -7.70
C THR A 318 26.10 -27.95 -7.42
N PHE A 319 25.90 -26.80 -6.80
CA PHE A 319 24.57 -26.28 -6.50
C PHE A 319 23.71 -26.14 -7.75
N GLU A 320 24.27 -25.65 -8.87
CA GLU A 320 23.57 -25.53 -10.14
C GLU A 320 23.07 -26.87 -10.69
N LEU A 321 23.91 -27.91 -10.59
CA LEU A 321 23.55 -29.26 -11.06
C LEU A 321 22.47 -29.84 -10.16
N ALA A 322 22.62 -29.71 -8.85
CA ALA A 322 21.63 -30.14 -7.87
C ALA A 322 20.27 -29.42 -8.08
N ALA A 323 20.29 -28.11 -8.31
CA ALA A 323 19.07 -27.36 -8.60
C ALA A 323 18.34 -27.89 -9.85
N ARG A 324 19.05 -28.19 -10.92
CA ARG A 324 18.46 -28.75 -12.15
C ARG A 324 17.80 -30.09 -11.95
N PHE A 325 18.38 -30.95 -11.10
CA PHE A 325 17.89 -32.31 -10.89
C PHE A 325 16.84 -32.41 -9.78
N TYR A 326 17.02 -31.73 -8.68
CA TYR A 326 16.22 -31.87 -7.46
C TYR A 326 15.22 -30.74 -7.23
N SER A 327 15.47 -29.52 -7.77
CA SER A 327 14.53 -28.44 -7.56
C SER A 327 13.24 -28.66 -8.37
N GLU A 328 12.12 -28.46 -7.72
CA GLU A 328 10.79 -28.51 -8.33
C GLU A 328 10.27 -27.11 -8.69
N ASP A 329 11.00 -26.04 -8.35
CA ASP A 329 10.64 -24.68 -8.70
C ASP A 329 10.89 -24.40 -10.19
N PRO A 330 9.84 -24.17 -11.00
CA PRO A 330 9.98 -23.92 -12.43
C PRO A 330 10.77 -22.65 -12.75
N ALA A 331 10.71 -21.65 -11.87
CA ALA A 331 11.31 -20.34 -12.12
C ALA A 331 12.83 -20.38 -12.03
N THR A 332 13.38 -21.16 -11.09
CA THR A 332 14.83 -21.16 -10.81
C THR A 332 15.53 -22.46 -11.26
N ARG A 333 14.80 -23.56 -11.40
CA ARG A 333 15.37 -24.87 -11.77
C ARG A 333 16.26 -24.83 -13.00
N THR A 334 15.83 -24.17 -14.06
CA THR A 334 16.51 -24.16 -15.37
C THR A 334 17.75 -23.30 -15.39
N ASN A 335 17.86 -22.31 -14.48
CA ASN A 335 19.01 -21.42 -14.40
C ASN A 335 19.92 -21.72 -13.20
N GLY A 336 19.94 -22.98 -12.75
CA GLY A 336 20.84 -23.42 -11.70
C GLY A 336 20.45 -23.03 -10.28
N GLY A 337 19.17 -22.70 -10.08
CA GLY A 337 18.63 -22.28 -8.79
C GLY A 337 18.67 -20.76 -8.55
N GLN A 338 19.32 -19.98 -9.41
CA GLN A 338 19.46 -18.53 -9.20
C GLN A 338 18.11 -17.83 -9.17
N MET A 339 17.87 -17.07 -8.10
CA MET A 339 16.68 -16.27 -7.93
C MET A 339 16.77 -14.97 -8.74
N ALA A 340 15.65 -14.53 -9.29
CA ALA A 340 15.51 -13.23 -9.95
C ALA A 340 14.14 -12.63 -9.64
N ASP A 341 14.09 -11.32 -9.52
CA ASP A 341 12.85 -10.57 -9.39
C ASP A 341 12.07 -10.63 -10.71
N PRO A 342 10.84 -11.14 -10.73
CA PRO A 342 10.08 -11.30 -11.96
C PRO A 342 9.69 -9.97 -12.64
N ASN A 343 9.67 -8.87 -11.90
CA ASN A 343 9.27 -7.56 -12.42
C ASN A 343 10.46 -6.78 -13.01
N THR A 344 11.62 -6.86 -12.36
CA THR A 344 12.80 -6.10 -12.72
C THR A 344 13.87 -6.92 -13.43
N GLY A 345 13.81 -8.25 -13.31
CA GLY A 345 14.86 -9.17 -13.78
C GLY A 345 16.16 -9.11 -12.96
N SER A 346 16.19 -8.34 -11.89
CA SER A 346 17.36 -8.24 -11.00
C SER A 346 17.61 -9.56 -10.29
N SER A 347 18.86 -10.01 -10.24
CA SER A 347 19.29 -11.14 -9.40
C SER A 347 19.72 -10.72 -7.99
N TYR A 348 19.65 -9.43 -7.67
CA TYR A 348 19.96 -8.89 -6.36
C TYR A 348 18.67 -8.46 -5.66
N PHE A 349 18.55 -8.82 -4.40
CA PHE A 349 17.38 -8.56 -3.54
C PHE A 349 17.79 -7.75 -2.33
N GLU A 350 17.00 -6.76 -1.99
CA GLU A 350 17.02 -6.09 -0.70
C GLU A 350 16.27 -6.92 0.35
N ILE A 351 16.48 -6.63 1.63
CA ILE A 351 15.90 -7.42 2.73
C ILE A 351 14.36 -7.44 2.69
N ASP A 352 13.76 -6.32 2.36
CA ASP A 352 12.30 -6.14 2.28
C ASP A 352 11.66 -6.84 1.07
N GLN A 353 12.46 -7.18 0.06
CA GLN A 353 12.04 -7.95 -1.10
C GLN A 353 12.06 -9.47 -0.83
N LEU A 354 12.72 -9.90 0.24
CA LEU A 354 12.80 -11.30 0.63
C LEU A 354 11.63 -11.69 1.55
N LYS A 355 11.19 -12.92 1.44
CA LYS A 355 10.24 -13.45 2.42
C LYS A 355 10.89 -13.51 3.81
N PRO A 356 10.16 -13.21 4.88
CA PRO A 356 10.74 -13.19 6.23
C PRO A 356 11.45 -14.49 6.62
N GLN A 357 10.89 -15.65 6.19
CA GLN A 357 11.46 -16.97 6.43
C GLN A 357 12.78 -17.16 5.70
N ASP A 358 12.87 -16.69 4.45
CA ASP A 358 14.07 -16.78 3.63
C ASP A 358 15.19 -15.93 4.21
N TYR A 359 14.88 -14.69 4.58
CA TYR A 359 15.83 -13.81 5.22
C TYR A 359 16.31 -14.37 6.58
N ALA A 360 15.40 -14.92 7.38
CA ALA A 360 15.77 -15.54 8.66
C ALA A 360 16.74 -16.72 8.48
N ALA A 361 16.61 -17.46 7.36
CA ALA A 361 17.49 -18.60 7.07
C ALA A 361 18.89 -18.20 6.58
N ILE A 362 19.05 -16.98 5.99
CA ILE A 362 20.31 -16.57 5.37
C ILE A 362 21.06 -15.48 6.11
N ARG A 363 20.41 -14.73 7.03
CA ARG A 363 20.97 -13.51 7.64
C ARG A 363 22.33 -13.68 8.31
N ASP A 364 22.62 -14.89 8.82
CA ASP A 364 23.85 -15.22 9.53
C ASP A 364 24.87 -15.96 8.65
N LEU A 365 24.53 -16.20 7.37
CA LEU A 365 25.37 -16.90 6.40
C LEU A 365 26.33 -15.95 5.68
N LYS A 366 27.46 -16.51 5.27
CA LYS A 366 28.46 -15.86 4.42
C LYS A 366 28.28 -16.26 2.95
N GLU A 367 28.96 -15.54 2.08
CA GLU A 367 29.02 -15.90 0.66
C GLU A 367 29.52 -17.33 0.48
N GLY A 368 28.80 -18.10 -0.34
CA GLY A 368 29.05 -19.51 -0.61
C GLY A 368 28.34 -20.48 0.33
N GLU A 369 27.89 -20.04 1.50
CA GLU A 369 27.23 -20.92 2.48
C GLU A 369 25.78 -21.21 2.12
N ILE A 370 25.28 -22.38 2.57
CA ILE A 370 23.96 -22.91 2.29
C ILE A 370 23.16 -23.00 3.60
N SER A 371 21.94 -22.51 3.59
CA SER A 371 21.03 -22.54 4.74
C SER A 371 20.69 -23.97 5.17
N ASP A 372 20.20 -24.11 6.39
CA ASP A 372 19.41 -25.29 6.77
C ASP A 372 18.11 -25.32 5.96
N PRO A 373 17.48 -26.50 5.82
CA PRO A 373 16.16 -26.60 5.21
C PRO A 373 15.16 -25.68 5.91
N VAL A 374 14.44 -24.87 5.16
CA VAL A 374 13.46 -23.92 5.65
C VAL A 374 12.11 -24.13 4.98
N GLU A 375 11.05 -23.97 5.77
CA GLU A 375 9.68 -23.86 5.25
C GLU A 375 9.41 -22.40 4.89
N SER A 376 9.01 -22.18 3.65
CA SER A 376 8.73 -20.84 3.12
C SER A 376 7.52 -20.87 2.20
N LEU A 377 7.30 -19.80 1.46
CA LEU A 377 6.22 -19.67 0.50
C LEU A 377 6.80 -19.43 -0.90
N ASP A 378 6.14 -19.97 -1.92
CA ASP A 378 6.42 -19.60 -3.31
C ASP A 378 5.77 -18.25 -3.68
N ASN A 379 5.83 -17.86 -4.96
CA ASN A 379 5.23 -16.63 -5.46
C ASN A 379 3.92 -16.86 -6.21
N GLU A 380 3.29 -18.04 -6.05
CA GLU A 380 2.01 -18.34 -6.66
C GLU A 380 0.85 -17.89 -5.77
N GLY A 381 -0.20 -17.33 -6.38
CA GLY A 381 -1.37 -16.84 -5.66
C GLY A 381 -1.11 -15.56 -4.85
N ARG A 382 -2.06 -15.21 -3.98
CA ARG A 382 -1.95 -14.01 -3.12
C ARG A 382 -1.05 -14.22 -1.91
N ASP A 383 -1.12 -15.41 -1.31
CA ASP A 383 -0.43 -15.74 -0.06
C ASP A 383 0.78 -16.66 -0.29
N GLY A 384 0.96 -17.18 -1.51
CA GLY A 384 1.96 -18.22 -1.85
C GLY A 384 1.56 -19.60 -1.35
N ASN A 385 2.17 -20.64 -1.93
CA ASN A 385 2.03 -22.00 -1.45
C ASN A 385 3.24 -22.41 -0.61
N THR A 386 3.04 -23.32 0.32
CA THR A 386 4.13 -23.88 1.12
C THR A 386 5.16 -24.56 0.24
N VAL A 387 6.42 -24.23 0.45
CA VAL A 387 7.57 -24.85 -0.19
C VAL A 387 8.66 -25.07 0.84
N TYR A 388 9.39 -26.17 0.71
CA TYR A 388 10.57 -26.47 1.50
C TYR A 388 11.80 -26.22 0.65
N LYS A 389 12.79 -25.52 1.17
CA LYS A 389 13.97 -25.16 0.38
C LYS A 389 15.24 -25.02 1.21
N ILE A 390 16.36 -25.11 0.51
CA ILE A 390 17.66 -24.64 0.97
C ILE A 390 18.05 -23.46 0.09
N ILE A 391 18.69 -22.49 0.69
CA ILE A 391 19.10 -21.23 0.04
C ILE A 391 20.61 -21.09 0.16
N LYS A 392 21.27 -20.86 -0.96
CA LYS A 392 22.70 -20.53 -1.00
C LYS A 392 22.86 -19.03 -1.17
N VAL A 393 23.72 -18.45 -0.37
CA VAL A 393 24.16 -17.05 -0.54
C VAL A 393 25.26 -17.03 -1.58
N ASP A 394 24.97 -16.58 -2.78
CA ASP A 394 25.95 -16.49 -3.86
C ASP A 394 26.86 -15.27 -3.69
N LYS A 395 26.28 -14.12 -3.33
CA LYS A 395 27.00 -12.87 -3.11
C LYS A 395 26.25 -11.95 -2.13
N ILE A 396 27.03 -11.19 -1.37
CA ILE A 396 26.54 -10.12 -0.50
C ILE A 396 27.17 -8.81 -0.95
N LEU A 397 26.35 -7.86 -1.39
CA LEU A 397 26.80 -6.49 -1.59
C LEU A 397 26.54 -5.72 -0.29
N PRO A 398 27.59 -5.30 0.43
CA PRO A 398 27.40 -4.56 1.67
C PRO A 398 26.75 -3.21 1.42
N ALA A 399 26.07 -2.68 2.42
CA ALA A 399 25.56 -1.33 2.36
C ALA A 399 26.73 -0.34 2.13
N HIS A 400 26.51 0.61 1.23
CA HIS A 400 27.53 1.60 0.86
C HIS A 400 26.87 2.91 0.40
N PRO A 401 27.55 4.06 0.53
CA PRO A 401 27.11 5.28 -0.13
C PRO A 401 27.08 5.06 -1.65
N ALA A 402 26.03 5.57 -2.30
CA ALA A 402 25.86 5.38 -3.74
C ALA A 402 27.07 5.90 -4.53
N THR A 403 27.50 5.12 -5.51
CA THR A 403 28.62 5.44 -6.39
C THR A 403 28.17 5.69 -7.82
N PHE A 404 28.82 6.62 -8.51
CA PHE A 404 28.47 6.96 -9.89
C PHE A 404 28.56 5.76 -10.84
N SER A 405 29.53 4.87 -10.62
CA SER A 405 29.78 3.72 -11.52
C SER A 405 28.77 2.58 -11.38
N HIS A 406 28.15 2.41 -10.21
CA HIS A 406 27.27 1.27 -9.93
C HIS A 406 25.82 1.68 -9.65
N ASP A 407 25.60 2.90 -9.12
CA ASP A 407 24.31 3.33 -8.60
C ASP A 407 23.77 4.57 -9.32
N TYR A 408 24.15 4.73 -10.60
CA TYR A 408 23.82 5.89 -11.41
C TYR A 408 22.34 6.25 -11.41
N SER A 409 21.44 5.25 -11.53
CA SER A 409 20.00 5.49 -11.56
C SER A 409 19.46 6.06 -10.25
N LEU A 410 20.00 5.60 -9.11
CA LEU A 410 19.65 6.12 -7.78
C LEU A 410 20.14 7.55 -7.63
N LEU A 411 21.40 7.82 -7.99
CA LEU A 411 21.98 9.17 -7.94
C LEU A 411 21.25 10.15 -8.88
N LEU A 412 20.90 9.72 -10.09
CA LEU A 412 20.11 10.51 -11.02
C LEU A 412 18.75 10.89 -10.43
N SER A 413 18.04 9.91 -9.86
CA SER A 413 16.73 10.14 -9.23
C SER A 413 16.84 11.10 -8.07
N ASN A 414 17.82 10.93 -7.17
CA ASN A 414 18.03 11.82 -6.03
C ASN A 414 18.40 13.24 -6.46
N ALA A 415 19.37 13.37 -7.39
CA ALA A 415 19.76 14.67 -7.91
C ALA A 415 18.61 15.42 -8.59
N GLN A 416 17.79 14.70 -9.36
CA GLN A 416 16.58 15.25 -10.00
C GLN A 416 15.57 15.72 -8.96
N GLN A 417 15.32 14.90 -7.94
CA GLN A 417 14.39 15.23 -6.85
C GLN A 417 14.86 16.44 -6.04
N GLU A 418 16.15 16.54 -5.75
CA GLU A 418 16.71 17.68 -5.02
C GLU A 418 16.55 18.99 -5.82
N LEU A 419 16.83 18.96 -7.12
CA LEU A 419 16.63 20.13 -7.97
C LEU A 419 15.16 20.53 -8.09
N GLN A 420 14.25 19.55 -8.17
CA GLN A 420 12.82 19.82 -8.18
C GLN A 420 12.37 20.43 -6.86
N GLN A 421 12.82 19.88 -5.73
CA GLN A 421 12.52 20.44 -4.42
C GLN A 421 13.06 21.85 -4.24
N LYS A 422 14.29 22.09 -4.73
CA LYS A 422 14.88 23.43 -4.72
C LYS A 422 14.05 24.41 -5.56
N ALA A 423 13.62 24.03 -6.76
CA ALA A 423 12.79 24.89 -7.60
C ALA A 423 11.43 25.23 -6.94
N ILE A 424 10.83 24.25 -6.25
CA ILE A 424 9.62 24.44 -5.44
C ILE A 424 9.90 25.43 -4.31
N ASN A 425 11.01 25.27 -3.58
CA ASN A 425 11.40 26.16 -2.50
C ASN A 425 11.68 27.60 -3.00
N ASP A 426 12.45 27.73 -4.07
CA ASP A 426 12.75 29.03 -4.70
C ASP A 426 11.47 29.74 -5.17
N PHE A 427 10.51 28.98 -5.69
CA PHE A 427 9.20 29.51 -6.05
C PHE A 427 8.46 30.07 -4.84
N ILE A 428 8.34 29.31 -3.74
CA ILE A 428 7.67 29.75 -2.51
C ILE A 428 8.32 31.03 -2.00
N ASP A 429 9.65 31.05 -1.87
CA ASP A 429 10.41 32.20 -1.35
C ASP A 429 10.23 33.45 -2.23
N SER A 430 10.17 33.27 -3.54
CA SER A 430 9.87 34.34 -4.49
C SER A 430 8.45 34.88 -4.31
N LYS A 431 7.47 33.99 -4.11
CA LYS A 431 6.04 34.36 -3.97
C LYS A 431 5.75 34.98 -2.62
N ILE A 432 6.36 34.55 -1.54
CA ILE A 432 6.26 35.22 -0.24
C ILE A 432 6.63 36.71 -0.37
N LYS A 433 7.69 37.03 -1.12
CA LYS A 433 8.16 38.42 -1.32
C LYS A 433 7.19 39.31 -2.13
N SER A 434 6.39 38.71 -3.01
CA SER A 434 5.52 39.42 -3.96
C SER A 434 4.04 39.37 -3.60
N THR A 435 3.61 38.49 -2.71
CA THR A 435 2.21 38.26 -2.36
C THR A 435 1.82 39.06 -1.11
N TYR A 436 0.57 39.51 -1.06
CA TYR A 436 -0.03 40.11 0.14
C TYR A 436 -0.35 38.97 1.13
N ILE A 437 0.24 38.99 2.31
CA ILE A 437 0.05 37.97 3.34
C ILE A 437 -0.29 38.66 4.66
N VAL A 438 -1.33 38.16 5.32
CA VAL A 438 -1.73 38.59 6.67
C VAL A 438 -1.88 37.35 7.53
N ILE A 439 -1.29 37.37 8.71
CA ILE A 439 -1.39 36.30 9.70
C ILE A 439 -2.03 36.90 10.96
N ASP A 440 -3.01 36.18 11.51
CA ASP A 440 -3.70 36.62 12.73
C ASP A 440 -2.73 36.66 13.92
N PRO A 441 -2.84 37.63 14.82
CA PRO A 441 -2.02 37.71 16.04
C PRO A 441 -2.03 36.45 16.91
N MET A 442 -3.04 35.60 16.78
CA MET A 442 -3.07 34.31 17.43
C MET A 442 -1.85 33.43 17.08
N PHE A 443 -1.24 33.60 15.91
CA PHE A 443 -0.06 32.87 15.42
C PHE A 443 1.22 33.72 15.41
N GLU A 444 1.23 34.88 16.08
CA GLU A 444 2.39 35.82 16.09
C GLU A 444 3.65 35.20 16.73
N ASP A 445 3.48 34.24 17.63
CA ASP A 445 4.54 33.49 18.30
C ASP A 445 5.10 32.31 17.50
N CYS A 446 4.55 32.04 16.32
CA CYS A 446 5.03 30.94 15.47
C CYS A 446 6.42 31.25 14.91
N VAL A 447 7.30 30.26 15.03
CA VAL A 447 8.59 30.25 14.34
C VAL A 447 8.41 29.41 13.08
N PHE A 448 8.26 30.09 11.96
CA PHE A 448 8.15 29.46 10.65
C PHE A 448 9.53 29.02 10.14
N GLU A 449 9.56 27.98 9.35
CA GLU A 449 10.80 27.49 8.73
C GLU A 449 11.34 28.50 7.70
N ARG A 450 10.43 29.17 6.98
CA ARG A 450 10.79 30.16 5.96
C ARG A 450 10.71 31.58 6.49
N GLU A 451 11.70 32.36 6.14
CA GLU A 451 11.68 33.79 6.42
C GLU A 451 10.71 34.54 5.52
N GLY A 452 10.22 35.69 6.00
CA GLY A 452 9.46 36.63 5.18
C GLY A 452 7.94 36.58 5.33
N TRP A 453 7.37 35.57 6.00
CA TRP A 453 5.92 35.52 6.25
C TRP A 453 5.38 36.74 7.00
N TYR A 454 6.16 37.32 7.91
CA TYR A 454 5.79 38.49 8.74
C TYR A 454 6.36 39.85 8.27
N GLU A 455 7.28 39.88 7.31
CA GLU A 455 8.09 41.07 7.03
C GLU A 455 7.31 42.29 6.49
N LYS A 456 6.11 42.09 5.95
CA LYS A 456 5.33 43.16 5.28
C LYS A 456 4.46 44.02 6.21
N PHE A 457 4.29 43.65 7.48
CA PHE A 457 3.35 44.28 8.39
C PHE A 457 3.97 44.94 9.62
N ARG A 458 5.28 45.01 9.72
CA ARG A 458 5.96 45.84 10.76
C ARG A 458 6.22 47.28 10.32
N ARG A 459 5.30 47.85 9.51
CA ARG A 459 5.36 49.30 9.19
C ARG A 459 4.11 50.03 9.67
#